data_d5cb4872cf7c86402ee8d9db3ce89f05
#
_entry.id   d5cb4872cf7c86402ee8d9db3ce89f05
#
_cell.length_a   1.000
_cell.length_b   1.000
_cell.length_c   1.000
_cell.angle_alpha   90.00
_cell.angle_beta   90.00
_cell.angle_gamma   90.00
#
_symmetry.space_group_name_H-M   'P 1'
#
loop_
_entity.id
_entity.type
_entity.pdbx_description
1 polymer ?
#
loop_
_entity_poly.entity_id
_entity_poly.type
_entity_poly.pdbx_seq_one_letter_code
_entity_poly.pdbx_strand_id
1 'polypeptide(L)'
;QKGFVKATFDPKDRPGFFDKTITVYSNAKPTVVELKIKGTVEGKARTVLDDYPYELASGLRLPLEHISLMKVHKGEVKSMSVGVFNNAGKSVAVSFTDLPAYIKMAIEPQPIPDKGKATIKAAYNTAMNGEYGLNKEQVTMVVEGKKYTLPVSVFIEEDFTNIDPATAPRIEADKRY
;
A
#
# COMPACT_ATOMS: atom_id res chain seq x y z
N GLN A 1 -9.38 -19.77 54.65
CA GLN A 1 -9.52 -20.42 53.32
C GLN A 1 -8.64 -19.70 52.31
N LYS A 2 -7.98 -20.45 51.43
CA LYS A 2 -7.24 -19.89 50.27
C LYS A 2 -8.11 -20.03 49.06
N GLY A 3 -8.23 -18.96 48.26
CA GLY A 3 -8.92 -18.94 46.98
C GLY A 3 -7.95 -18.61 45.83
N PHE A 4 -8.34 -18.89 44.60
CA PHE A 4 -7.58 -18.61 43.42
C PHE A 4 -8.43 -17.81 42.41
N VAL A 5 -7.83 -16.81 41.80
CA VAL A 5 -8.42 -16.09 40.67
C VAL A 5 -7.58 -16.40 39.44
N LYS A 6 -8.21 -16.98 38.40
CA LYS A 6 -7.57 -17.23 37.12
C LYS A 6 -7.99 -16.14 36.15
N ALA A 7 -7.04 -15.43 35.60
CA ALA A 7 -7.26 -14.47 34.50
C ALA A 7 -6.58 -14.99 33.24
N THR A 8 -7.26 -14.84 32.11
CA THR A 8 -6.72 -15.20 30.80
C THR A 8 -6.69 -13.95 29.92
N PHE A 9 -5.56 -13.71 29.30
CA PHE A 9 -5.40 -12.66 28.30
C PHE A 9 -5.10 -13.31 26.96
N ASP A 10 -5.86 -12.93 25.92
CA ASP A 10 -5.59 -13.34 24.55
C ASP A 10 -4.75 -12.25 23.83
N PRO A 11 -3.47 -12.52 23.55
CA PRO A 11 -2.57 -11.57 22.90
C PRO A 11 -2.71 -11.51 21.38
N LYS A 12 -3.55 -12.38 20.77
CA LYS A 12 -3.65 -12.51 19.33
C LYS A 12 -4.00 -11.17 18.68
N ASP A 13 -3.21 -10.78 17.68
CA ASP A 13 -3.35 -9.54 16.89
C ASP A 13 -3.33 -8.24 17.72
N ARG A 14 -2.70 -8.27 18.90
CA ARG A 14 -2.60 -7.14 19.81
C ARG A 14 -1.16 -6.89 20.27
N PRO A 15 -0.22 -6.61 19.36
CA PRO A 15 1.15 -6.31 19.75
C PRO A 15 1.24 -5.00 20.54
N GLY A 16 2.20 -4.92 21.43
CA GLY A 16 2.48 -3.75 22.25
C GLY A 16 2.28 -3.96 23.74
N PHE A 17 2.41 -2.88 24.48
CA PHE A 17 2.28 -2.90 25.94
C PHE A 17 0.79 -2.99 26.34
N PHE A 18 0.52 -3.81 27.36
CA PHE A 18 -0.80 -3.84 27.99
C PHE A 18 -0.66 -3.70 29.52
N ASP A 19 -1.63 -3.02 30.10
CA ASP A 19 -1.86 -2.89 31.55
C ASP A 19 -3.36 -3.11 31.80
N LYS A 20 -3.69 -4.15 32.55
CA LYS A 20 -5.07 -4.54 32.84
C LYS A 20 -5.24 -4.68 34.35
N THR A 21 -6.37 -4.20 34.85
CA THR A 21 -6.77 -4.34 36.26
C THR A 21 -7.89 -5.35 36.38
N ILE A 22 -7.78 -6.21 37.39
CA ILE A 22 -8.81 -7.19 37.77
C ILE A 22 -9.24 -6.82 39.18
N THR A 23 -10.49 -6.44 39.34
CA THR A 23 -11.06 -6.11 40.65
C THR A 23 -11.67 -7.38 41.25
N VAL A 24 -11.22 -7.79 42.40
CA VAL A 24 -11.69 -8.96 43.13
C VAL A 24 -12.52 -8.47 44.33
N TYR A 25 -13.77 -8.87 44.37
CA TYR A 25 -14.67 -8.62 45.50
C TYR A 25 -14.74 -9.86 46.39
N SER A 26 -14.58 -9.68 47.69
CA SER A 26 -14.64 -10.78 48.67
C SER A 26 -15.30 -10.36 49.98
N ASN A 27 -15.57 -11.34 50.82
CA ASN A 27 -16.03 -11.11 52.19
C ASN A 27 -14.87 -10.94 53.19
N ALA A 28 -13.61 -10.90 52.70
CA ALA A 28 -12.41 -10.63 53.51
C ALA A 28 -12.26 -9.11 53.76
N LYS A 29 -11.26 -8.77 54.57
CA LYS A 29 -10.85 -7.35 54.76
C LYS A 29 -9.45 -7.19 54.19
N PRO A 30 -9.25 -6.33 53.19
CA PRO A 30 -10.24 -5.47 52.51
C PRO A 30 -11.21 -6.28 51.62
N THR A 31 -12.42 -5.76 51.46
CA THR A 31 -13.46 -6.41 50.66
C THR A 31 -13.23 -6.32 49.14
N VAL A 32 -12.38 -5.40 48.72
CA VAL A 32 -12.03 -5.16 47.31
C VAL A 32 -10.51 -5.16 47.19
N VAL A 33 -10.01 -5.96 46.26
CA VAL A 33 -8.58 -6.02 45.93
C VAL A 33 -8.42 -5.84 44.43
N GLU A 34 -7.56 -4.92 44.02
CA GLU A 34 -7.19 -4.74 42.62
C GLU A 34 -5.88 -5.47 42.32
N LEU A 35 -5.95 -6.37 41.36
CA LEU A 35 -4.79 -7.08 40.81
C LEU A 35 -4.45 -6.47 39.46
N LYS A 36 -3.18 -6.17 39.21
CA LYS A 36 -2.69 -5.64 37.95
C LYS A 36 -1.87 -6.68 37.21
N ILE A 37 -2.15 -6.84 35.92
CA ILE A 37 -1.34 -7.63 35.01
C ILE A 37 -0.78 -6.72 33.92
N LYS A 38 0.52 -6.71 33.76
CA LYS A 38 1.22 -5.91 32.77
C LYS A 38 2.11 -6.81 31.94
N GLY A 39 2.32 -6.45 30.69
CA GLY A 39 3.25 -7.16 29.82
C GLY A 39 3.39 -6.45 28.48
N THR A 40 4.27 -6.97 27.66
CA THR A 40 4.42 -6.58 26.26
C THR A 40 4.17 -7.79 25.39
N VAL A 41 3.28 -7.65 24.43
CA VAL A 41 3.05 -8.65 23.39
C VAL A 41 4.02 -8.34 22.25
N GLU A 42 4.94 -9.25 21.98
CA GLU A 42 5.83 -9.14 20.84
C GLU A 42 5.03 -9.39 19.56
N GLY A 43 5.09 -8.43 18.63
CA GLY A 43 4.51 -8.62 17.31
C GLY A 43 5.25 -9.71 16.54
N LYS A 44 4.53 -10.44 15.68
CA LYS A 44 5.18 -11.34 14.73
C LYS A 44 6.15 -10.53 13.86
N ALA A 45 7.41 -10.95 13.80
CA ALA A 45 8.38 -10.34 12.91
C ALA A 45 7.88 -10.45 11.45
N ARG A 46 7.80 -9.30 10.76
CA ARG A 46 7.44 -9.28 9.33
C ARG A 46 8.54 -9.95 8.52
N THR A 47 8.13 -10.78 7.62
CA THR A 47 9.03 -11.42 6.64
C THR A 47 9.00 -10.65 5.33
N VAL A 48 9.97 -10.90 4.46
CA VAL A 48 9.97 -10.33 3.11
C VAL A 48 8.70 -10.74 2.34
N LEU A 49 8.15 -11.91 2.61
CA LEU A 49 6.92 -12.38 1.97
C LEU A 49 5.67 -11.62 2.44
N ASP A 50 5.68 -11.12 3.66
CA ASP A 50 4.61 -10.23 4.16
C ASP A 50 4.67 -8.85 3.50
N ASP A 51 5.86 -8.39 3.10
CA ASP A 51 6.06 -7.12 2.38
C ASP A 51 5.78 -7.23 0.88
N TYR A 52 5.93 -8.44 0.29
CA TYR A 52 5.74 -8.73 -1.12
C TYR A 52 4.79 -9.93 -1.29
N PRO A 53 3.49 -9.77 -0.96
CA PRO A 53 2.53 -10.88 -0.93
C PRO A 53 2.19 -11.45 -2.31
N TYR A 54 2.25 -10.63 -3.38
CA TYR A 54 1.84 -11.06 -4.71
C TYR A 54 2.99 -11.71 -5.47
N GLU A 55 2.85 -13.00 -5.79
CA GLU A 55 3.86 -13.78 -6.49
C GLU A 55 3.46 -14.01 -7.94
N LEU A 56 4.35 -13.68 -8.84
CA LEU A 56 4.26 -14.06 -10.25
C LEU A 56 4.80 -15.48 -10.44
N ALA A 57 4.31 -16.19 -11.46
CA ALA A 57 4.74 -17.56 -11.76
C ALA A 57 6.24 -17.70 -12.08
N SER A 58 6.98 -16.61 -12.23
CA SER A 58 8.43 -16.55 -12.37
C SER A 58 9.19 -16.50 -11.04
N GLY A 59 8.48 -16.47 -9.89
CA GLY A 59 9.08 -16.27 -8.57
C GLY A 59 9.38 -14.82 -8.21
N LEU A 60 9.10 -13.87 -9.10
CA LEU A 60 9.17 -12.45 -8.80
C LEU A 60 7.96 -12.06 -7.93
N ARG A 61 8.17 -11.23 -6.92
CA ARG A 61 7.11 -10.83 -5.97
C ARG A 61 6.95 -9.32 -5.92
N LEU A 62 5.70 -8.89 -5.80
CA LEU A 62 5.27 -7.48 -5.77
C LEU A 62 4.53 -7.18 -4.46
N PRO A 63 4.58 -5.93 -3.96
CA PRO A 63 3.78 -5.49 -2.82
C PRO A 63 2.32 -5.20 -3.20
N LEU A 64 2.01 -5.09 -4.49
CA LEU A 64 0.71 -4.70 -5.03
C LEU A 64 0.52 -5.28 -6.44
N GLU A 65 -0.72 -5.47 -6.86
CA GLU A 65 -1.10 -5.96 -8.20
C GLU A 65 -1.44 -4.83 -9.17
N HIS A 66 -1.51 -3.59 -8.69
CA HIS A 66 -1.93 -2.42 -9.43
C HIS A 66 -1.12 -1.19 -9.01
N ILE A 67 -0.54 -0.47 -9.96
CA ILE A 67 0.17 0.79 -9.72
C ILE A 67 -0.82 1.94 -9.82
N SER A 68 -1.15 2.57 -8.68
CA SER A 68 -1.97 3.77 -8.64
C SER A 68 -1.09 5.01 -8.44
N LEU A 69 -1.03 5.84 -9.46
CA LEU A 69 -0.30 7.12 -9.41
C LEU A 69 -1.06 8.22 -8.66
N MET A 70 -2.24 7.87 -8.10
CA MET A 70 -3.08 8.79 -7.34
C MET A 70 -3.57 9.97 -8.19
N LYS A 71 -3.73 11.14 -7.57
CA LYS A 71 -4.18 12.38 -8.19
C LYS A 71 -3.02 13.19 -8.74
N VAL A 72 -3.27 13.87 -9.86
CA VAL A 72 -2.31 14.75 -10.54
C VAL A 72 -3.07 15.81 -11.33
N HIS A 73 -2.52 17.01 -11.45
CA HIS A 73 -3.11 18.03 -12.32
C HIS A 73 -2.72 17.81 -13.77
N LYS A 74 -3.60 18.22 -14.66
CA LYS A 74 -3.36 18.18 -16.12
C LYS A 74 -2.10 19.00 -16.46
N GLY A 75 -1.25 18.43 -17.30
CA GLY A 75 0.02 19.05 -17.70
C GLY A 75 1.23 18.62 -16.88
N GLU A 76 1.03 17.93 -15.75
CA GLU A 76 2.12 17.48 -14.88
C GLU A 76 2.59 16.05 -15.21
N VAL A 77 3.79 15.72 -14.72
CA VAL A 77 4.31 14.35 -14.71
C VAL A 77 4.24 13.80 -13.31
N LYS A 78 3.49 12.70 -13.15
CA LYS A 78 3.41 11.98 -11.88
C LYS A 78 4.29 10.73 -11.91
N SER A 79 5.08 10.55 -10.87
CA SER A 79 5.97 9.39 -10.74
C SER A 79 5.70 8.62 -9.46
N MET A 80 5.90 7.30 -9.51
CA MET A 80 5.80 6.39 -8.37
C MET A 80 6.90 5.34 -8.44
N SER A 81 7.39 4.94 -7.27
CA SER A 81 8.35 3.85 -7.11
C SER A 81 7.71 2.67 -6.41
N VAL A 82 7.85 1.48 -6.96
CA VAL A 82 7.30 0.22 -6.42
C VAL A 82 8.43 -0.77 -6.24
N GLY A 83 8.63 -1.24 -5.02
CA GLY A 83 9.62 -2.27 -4.72
C GLY A 83 9.23 -3.61 -5.34
N VAL A 84 10.24 -4.41 -5.69
CA VAL A 84 10.09 -5.77 -6.22
C VAL A 84 11.08 -6.67 -5.50
N PHE A 85 10.70 -7.90 -5.21
CA PHE A 85 11.57 -8.90 -4.60
C PHE A 85 11.69 -10.13 -5.51
N ASN A 86 12.93 -10.54 -5.77
CA ASN A 86 13.18 -11.76 -6.53
C ASN A 86 13.31 -12.97 -5.59
N ASN A 87 12.38 -13.92 -5.70
CA ASN A 87 12.37 -15.19 -4.98
C ASN A 87 12.48 -16.40 -5.94
N ALA A 88 13.02 -16.20 -7.13
CA ALA A 88 13.04 -17.21 -8.20
C ALA A 88 14.14 -18.27 -8.06
N GLY A 89 15.07 -18.14 -7.10
CA GLY A 89 16.23 -19.01 -6.96
C GLY A 89 17.34 -18.74 -7.99
N LYS A 90 17.21 -17.69 -8.78
CA LYS A 90 18.18 -17.25 -9.79
C LYS A 90 18.04 -15.75 -10.08
N SER A 91 19.02 -15.18 -10.75
CA SER A 91 18.92 -13.82 -11.28
C SER A 91 17.83 -13.73 -12.36
N VAL A 92 17.05 -12.65 -12.36
CA VAL A 92 15.86 -12.46 -13.22
C VAL A 92 15.95 -11.13 -13.97
N ALA A 93 15.76 -11.18 -15.29
CA ALA A 93 15.61 -9.99 -16.12
C ALA A 93 14.13 -9.61 -16.28
N VAL A 94 13.84 -8.30 -16.18
CA VAL A 94 12.49 -7.73 -16.33
C VAL A 94 12.51 -6.63 -17.38
N SER A 95 11.51 -6.61 -18.25
CA SER A 95 11.30 -5.52 -19.19
C SER A 95 9.81 -5.15 -19.24
N PHE A 96 9.50 -3.99 -19.82
CA PHE A 96 8.14 -3.51 -20.00
C PHE A 96 7.87 -3.31 -21.48
N THR A 97 6.71 -3.78 -21.95
CA THR A 97 6.23 -3.61 -23.32
C THR A 97 4.81 -3.05 -23.32
N ASP A 98 4.29 -2.71 -24.47
CA ASP A 98 2.96 -2.17 -24.65
C ASP A 98 2.71 -0.88 -23.80
N LEU A 99 3.77 -0.06 -23.68
CA LEU A 99 3.72 1.22 -22.98
C LEU A 99 3.13 2.30 -23.89
N PRO A 100 2.01 2.95 -23.49
CA PRO A 100 1.59 4.18 -24.14
C PRO A 100 2.68 5.24 -24.09
N ALA A 101 2.74 6.14 -25.07
CA ALA A 101 3.80 7.15 -25.17
C ALA A 101 3.92 8.07 -23.92
N TYR A 102 2.81 8.22 -23.21
CA TYR A 102 2.74 9.03 -21.97
C TYR A 102 3.11 8.25 -20.70
N ILE A 103 3.41 6.94 -20.79
CA ILE A 103 3.86 6.13 -19.66
C ILE A 103 5.32 5.73 -19.88
N LYS A 104 6.17 5.98 -18.89
CA LYS A 104 7.53 5.48 -18.83
C LYS A 104 7.70 4.56 -17.64
N MET A 105 8.29 3.39 -17.87
CA MET A 105 8.61 2.45 -16.80
C MET A 105 10.04 1.96 -16.94
N ALA A 106 10.71 1.87 -15.82
CA ALA A 106 12.06 1.28 -15.70
C ALA A 106 12.14 0.49 -14.40
N ILE A 107 13.08 -0.44 -14.32
CA ILE A 107 13.38 -1.20 -13.12
C ILE A 107 14.88 -1.22 -12.87
N GLU A 108 15.31 -1.04 -11.64
CA GLU A 108 16.71 -1.03 -11.22
C GLU A 108 16.86 -1.72 -9.85
N PRO A 109 17.91 -2.54 -9.66
CA PRO A 109 18.92 -2.98 -10.62
C PRO A 109 18.39 -4.00 -11.64
N GLN A 110 19.11 -4.12 -12.77
CA GLN A 110 18.87 -5.11 -13.83
C GLN A 110 20.17 -5.84 -14.15
N PRO A 111 20.16 -7.20 -14.21
CA PRO A 111 19.11 -8.10 -13.75
C PRO A 111 18.96 -8.08 -12.22
N ILE A 112 17.83 -8.53 -11.71
CA ILE A 112 17.57 -8.60 -10.27
C ILE A 112 18.21 -9.89 -9.72
N PRO A 113 19.18 -9.83 -8.80
CA PRO A 113 19.82 -11.03 -8.27
C PRO A 113 18.83 -11.88 -7.45
N ASP A 114 19.12 -13.16 -7.25
CA ASP A 114 18.32 -14.01 -6.36
C ASP A 114 18.28 -13.43 -4.94
N LYS A 115 17.10 -13.47 -4.31
CA LYS A 115 16.80 -12.83 -3.01
C LYS A 115 17.08 -11.33 -2.99
N GLY A 116 17.32 -10.74 -4.17
CA GLY A 116 17.53 -9.30 -4.32
C GLY A 116 16.23 -8.51 -4.42
N LYS A 117 16.36 -7.22 -4.16
CA LYS A 117 15.29 -6.23 -4.34
C LYS A 117 15.62 -5.34 -5.52
N ALA A 118 14.58 -4.89 -6.23
CA ALA A 118 14.66 -3.87 -7.26
C ALA A 118 13.51 -2.87 -7.09
N THR A 119 13.55 -1.79 -7.85
CA THR A 119 12.52 -0.76 -7.82
C THR A 119 12.01 -0.50 -9.22
N ILE A 120 10.73 -0.70 -9.44
CA ILE A 120 10.02 -0.20 -10.62
C ILE A 120 9.78 1.29 -10.43
N LYS A 121 10.26 2.11 -11.38
CA LYS A 121 9.95 3.53 -11.49
C LYS A 121 8.91 3.69 -12.59
N ALA A 122 7.71 4.13 -12.24
CA ALA A 122 6.63 4.41 -13.19
C ALA A 122 6.39 5.92 -13.22
N ALA A 123 6.26 6.48 -14.43
CA ALA A 123 5.95 7.89 -14.63
C ALA A 123 4.83 8.03 -15.68
N TYR A 124 3.87 8.91 -15.42
CA TYR A 124 2.75 9.22 -16.30
C TYR A 124 2.78 10.73 -16.63
N ASN A 125 2.81 11.05 -17.92
CA ASN A 125 2.83 12.42 -18.42
C ASN A 125 1.42 12.83 -18.86
N THR A 126 0.72 13.60 -18.04
CA THR A 126 -0.65 14.03 -18.29
C THR A 126 -0.76 15.12 -19.37
N ALA A 127 0.35 15.75 -19.76
CA ALA A 127 0.36 16.65 -20.90
C ALA A 127 0.17 15.91 -22.24
N MET A 128 0.57 14.64 -22.29
CA MET A 128 0.45 13.78 -23.49
C MET A 128 -0.86 12.99 -23.52
N ASN A 129 -1.49 12.77 -22.37
CA ASN A 129 -2.83 12.20 -22.25
C ASN A 129 -3.68 13.15 -21.40
N GLY A 130 -4.61 13.84 -22.05
CA GLY A 130 -5.34 14.96 -21.47
C GLY A 130 -6.77 14.64 -21.00
N GLU A 131 -7.13 13.38 -20.84
CA GLU A 131 -8.48 13.03 -20.36
C GLU A 131 -8.56 13.26 -18.84
N TYR A 132 -9.54 14.07 -18.43
CA TYR A 132 -9.82 14.29 -17.01
C TYR A 132 -10.50 13.06 -16.38
N GLY A 133 -10.35 12.92 -15.07
CA GLY A 133 -10.91 11.83 -14.30
C GLY A 133 -9.99 10.63 -14.21
N LEU A 134 -10.57 9.45 -14.02
CA LEU A 134 -9.84 8.21 -13.80
C LEU A 134 -9.41 7.57 -15.12
N ASN A 135 -8.11 7.61 -15.39
CA ASN A 135 -7.48 6.92 -16.50
C ASN A 135 -6.91 5.59 -16.02
N LYS A 136 -7.18 4.52 -16.78
CA LYS A 136 -6.72 3.15 -16.49
C LYS A 136 -6.02 2.59 -17.71
N GLU A 137 -4.80 2.12 -17.51
CA GLU A 137 -3.96 1.53 -18.54
C GLU A 137 -3.53 0.13 -18.15
N GLN A 138 -3.22 -0.67 -19.14
CA GLN A 138 -2.62 -1.98 -18.93
C GLN A 138 -1.28 -2.03 -19.63
N VAL A 139 -0.21 -2.23 -18.88
CA VAL A 139 1.13 -2.40 -19.42
C VAL A 139 1.56 -3.85 -19.26
N THR A 140 2.40 -4.32 -20.16
CA THR A 140 2.93 -5.68 -20.10
C THR A 140 4.30 -5.66 -19.42
N MET A 141 4.43 -6.35 -18.30
CA MET A 141 5.70 -6.68 -17.68
C MET A 141 6.15 -8.04 -18.17
N VAL A 142 7.34 -8.13 -18.73
CA VAL A 142 7.93 -9.37 -19.23
C VAL A 142 9.02 -9.82 -18.27
N VAL A 143 8.87 -11.02 -17.72
CA VAL A 143 9.81 -11.63 -16.78
C VAL A 143 10.24 -12.98 -17.32
N GLU A 144 11.52 -13.13 -17.66
CA GLU A 144 12.05 -14.37 -18.27
C GLU A 144 11.21 -14.84 -19.47
N GLY A 145 10.78 -13.91 -20.32
CA GLY A 145 9.94 -14.19 -21.50
C GLY A 145 8.46 -14.43 -21.23
N LYS A 146 8.03 -14.54 -19.96
CA LYS A 146 6.61 -14.63 -19.58
C LYS A 146 6.01 -13.24 -19.45
N LYS A 147 4.82 -13.06 -20.01
CA LYS A 147 4.09 -11.80 -19.99
C LYS A 147 3.10 -11.75 -18.82
N TYR A 148 3.09 -10.62 -18.11
CA TYR A 148 2.17 -10.32 -17.02
C TYR A 148 1.54 -8.96 -17.26
N THR A 149 0.23 -8.88 -17.16
CA THR A 149 -0.49 -7.61 -17.23
C THR A 149 -0.35 -6.89 -15.89
N LEU A 150 0.13 -5.64 -15.94
CA LEU A 150 0.26 -4.77 -14.78
C LEU A 150 -0.66 -3.55 -14.99
N PRO A 151 -1.78 -3.47 -14.26
CA PRO A 151 -2.67 -2.32 -14.34
C PRO A 151 -1.99 -1.08 -13.76
N VAL A 152 -2.17 0.05 -14.45
CA VAL A 152 -1.70 1.37 -14.02
C VAL A 152 -2.88 2.33 -14.04
N SER A 153 -3.03 3.16 -13.02
CA SER A 153 -4.06 4.20 -13.02
C SER A 153 -3.56 5.53 -12.50
N VAL A 154 -4.22 6.58 -12.97
CA VAL A 154 -4.02 7.96 -12.52
C VAL A 154 -5.37 8.67 -12.55
N PHE A 155 -5.61 9.56 -11.60
CA PHE A 155 -6.75 10.45 -11.60
C PHE A 155 -6.29 11.87 -11.96
N ILE A 156 -6.70 12.37 -13.14
CA ILE A 156 -6.31 13.68 -13.65
C ILE A 156 -7.36 14.71 -13.24
N GLU A 157 -6.94 15.71 -12.48
CA GLU A 157 -7.78 16.81 -12.00
C GLU A 157 -7.45 18.10 -12.76
N GLU A 158 -8.45 18.99 -12.85
CA GLU A 158 -8.21 20.37 -13.25
C GLU A 158 -7.48 21.13 -12.13
N ASP A 159 -6.63 22.05 -12.51
CA ASP A 159 -5.99 22.97 -11.57
C ASP A 159 -6.77 24.28 -11.50
N PHE A 160 -7.47 24.46 -10.40
CA PHE A 160 -8.26 25.67 -10.12
C PHE A 160 -7.50 26.71 -9.28
N THR A 161 -6.23 26.50 -8.96
CA THR A 161 -5.45 27.37 -8.06
C THR A 161 -5.24 28.78 -8.63
N ASN A 162 -5.27 28.92 -9.95
CA ASN A 162 -5.04 30.20 -10.65
C ASN A 162 -6.34 30.83 -11.22
N ILE A 163 -7.51 30.34 -10.85
CA ILE A 163 -8.78 30.91 -11.30
C ILE A 163 -9.14 32.10 -10.42
N ASP A 164 -9.24 33.29 -11.04
CA ASP A 164 -9.77 34.47 -10.34
C ASP A 164 -11.27 34.24 -9.99
N PRO A 165 -11.61 34.23 -8.70
CA PRO A 165 -12.99 34.03 -8.27
C PRO A 165 -13.98 35.08 -8.81
N ALA A 166 -13.48 36.26 -9.23
CA ALA A 166 -14.32 37.33 -9.78
C ALA A 166 -14.72 37.06 -11.26
N THR A 167 -13.92 36.28 -11.98
CA THR A 167 -14.13 35.94 -13.40
C THR A 167 -14.59 34.50 -13.60
N ALA A 168 -14.56 33.68 -12.55
CA ALA A 168 -14.99 32.30 -12.60
C ALA A 168 -16.50 32.20 -13.00
N PRO A 169 -16.87 31.32 -13.95
CA PRO A 169 -18.27 31.11 -14.28
C PRO A 169 -19.02 30.61 -13.04
N ARG A 170 -20.08 31.31 -12.65
CA ARG A 170 -20.94 30.91 -11.54
C ARG A 170 -22.03 30.00 -12.07
N ILE A 171 -22.13 28.79 -11.52
CA ILE A 171 -23.28 27.92 -11.73
C ILE A 171 -24.37 28.42 -10.76
N GLU A 172 -25.41 29.06 -11.27
CA GLU A 172 -26.61 29.31 -10.49
C GLU A 172 -27.31 27.96 -10.27
N ALA A 173 -27.38 27.54 -9.02
CA ALA A 173 -28.16 26.35 -8.67
C ALA A 173 -29.61 26.62 -9.01
N ASP A 174 -30.18 25.92 -9.99
CA ASP A 174 -31.60 25.97 -10.33
C ASP A 174 -32.41 25.51 -9.10
N LYS A 175 -33.06 26.45 -8.47
CA LYS A 175 -33.93 26.23 -7.29
C LYS A 175 -35.30 25.69 -7.75
N ARG A 176 -35.31 24.63 -8.51
CA ARG A 176 -36.55 23.88 -8.78
C ARG A 176 -36.63 22.70 -7.81
N TYR A 177 -37.48 22.87 -6.81
CA TYR A 177 -38.04 21.81 -5.98
C TYR A 177 -39.43 21.46 -6.50
#